data_3c4d099648d994c1e5c83181a899c5d8
#
_entry.id   3c4d099648d994c1e5c83181a899c5d8
#
_cell.length_a   1.000
_cell.length_b   1.000
_cell.length_c   1.000
_cell.angle_alpha   90.00
_cell.angle_beta   90.00
_cell.angle_gamma   90.00
#
_symmetry.space_group_name_H-M   'P 1'
#
loop_
_entity.id
_entity.type
_entity.pdbx_description
1 polymer ?
#
loop_
_entity_poly.entity_id
_entity_poly.type
_entity_poly.pdbx_seq_one_letter_code
_entity_poly.pdbx_strand_id
1 'polypeptide(L)'
;MINEIGQQWRGKKWYCYGTSMTDNSVRPGRNAGQLFDGQKSSPDRTGFYSQYLAEYAGLEEHNFGKGGKGIVPALHKEDSIKSRVMTLADGKAEADLITVEVIPNDAKAELGEITDWSDDTFCGNLNQILAYLLENTQAFVAVLIATRSRYNPGKRHHPAGEITQKRLRWEDAVEKICRMHGVPCWNGAAEANLGFFRVGLEQKYVYDQIHLTEEGGRVLAKYFWGKLQTVYPLR
;
A
#
# COMPACT_ATOMS: atom_id res chain seq x y z
N MET A 1 -32.39 6.19 4.15
CA MET A 1 -31.72 5.00 3.58
C MET A 1 -30.37 5.25 2.90
N ILE A 2 -30.01 6.48 2.53
CA ILE A 2 -28.69 6.76 1.90
C ILE A 2 -27.56 6.91 2.94
N ASN A 3 -27.85 7.05 4.21
CA ASN A 3 -26.85 7.29 5.28
C ASN A 3 -26.24 6.01 5.91
N GLU A 4 -26.59 4.82 5.44
CA GLU A 4 -26.10 3.56 6.04
C GLU A 4 -24.96 2.92 5.24
N ILE A 5 -24.74 3.36 4.01
CA ILE A 5 -23.65 2.84 3.17
C ILE A 5 -22.32 3.30 3.76
N GLY A 6 -21.48 2.35 4.12
CA GLY A 6 -20.17 2.60 4.68
C GLY A 6 -20.11 2.72 6.21
N GLN A 7 -21.24 2.69 6.90
CA GLN A 7 -21.25 2.72 8.38
C GLN A 7 -20.85 1.38 9.03
N GLN A 8 -20.87 0.28 8.23
CA GLN A 8 -20.47 -1.05 8.70
C GLN A 8 -19.02 -1.12 9.21
N TRP A 9 -18.18 -0.16 8.84
CA TRP A 9 -16.79 -0.08 9.26
C TRP A 9 -16.53 0.88 10.43
N ARG A 10 -17.51 1.67 10.86
CA ARG A 10 -17.37 2.65 11.95
C ARG A 10 -17.04 1.97 13.27
N GLY A 11 -15.97 2.42 13.91
CA GLY A 11 -15.47 1.87 15.18
C GLY A 11 -14.80 0.50 15.05
N LYS A 12 -14.61 0.01 13.81
CA LYS A 12 -13.90 -1.23 13.54
C LYS A 12 -12.39 -1.03 13.59
N LYS A 13 -11.65 -2.00 14.16
CA LYS A 13 -10.18 -1.97 14.26
C LYS A 13 -9.53 -2.31 12.93
N TRP A 14 -8.72 -1.38 12.44
CA TRP A 14 -7.99 -1.53 11.20
C TRP A 14 -6.48 -1.62 11.44
N TYR A 15 -5.89 -2.76 11.11
CA TYR A 15 -4.44 -2.96 11.10
C TYR A 15 -3.90 -2.75 9.70
N CYS A 16 -3.12 -1.67 9.48
CA CYS A 16 -2.55 -1.36 8.17
C CYS A 16 -1.04 -1.59 8.17
N TYR A 17 -0.63 -2.56 7.38
CA TYR A 17 0.79 -2.86 7.10
C TYR A 17 1.18 -2.26 5.76
N GLY A 18 2.40 -1.75 5.69
CA GLY A 18 2.85 -1.17 4.43
C GLY A 18 4.22 -0.53 4.51
N THR A 19 4.49 0.18 3.45
CA THR A 19 5.74 0.91 3.20
C THR A 19 5.65 2.36 3.69
N SER A 20 6.49 3.23 3.13
CA SER A 20 6.41 4.67 3.38
C SER A 20 5.09 5.32 2.93
N MET A 21 4.30 4.64 2.11
CA MET A 21 2.97 5.14 1.71
C MET A 21 1.95 4.98 2.84
N THR A 22 2.08 3.94 3.65
CA THR A 22 1.24 3.65 4.81
C THR A 22 1.80 4.29 6.09
N ASP A 23 3.14 4.36 6.23
CA ASP A 23 3.83 4.89 7.42
C ASP A 23 3.48 6.35 7.68
N ASN A 24 2.69 6.61 8.70
CA ASN A 24 2.31 7.95 9.16
C ASN A 24 3.19 8.47 10.33
N SER A 25 4.20 7.70 10.74
CA SER A 25 5.12 8.08 11.83
C SER A 25 6.16 9.12 11.42
N VAL A 26 6.28 9.40 10.12
CA VAL A 26 7.26 10.36 9.59
C VAL A 26 6.85 11.78 9.99
N ARG A 27 7.59 12.35 10.92
CA ARG A 27 7.36 13.69 11.42
C ARG A 27 7.51 14.75 10.33
N PRO A 28 6.66 15.80 10.34
CA PRO A 28 6.85 16.98 9.49
C PRO A 28 8.30 17.48 9.56
N GLY A 29 8.88 17.85 8.42
CA GLY A 29 10.20 18.46 8.36
C GLY A 29 11.39 17.52 8.18
N ARG A 30 11.26 16.20 8.31
CA ARG A 30 12.42 15.30 8.16
C ARG A 30 13.01 15.31 6.74
N ASN A 31 12.22 15.63 5.73
CA ASN A 31 12.63 15.76 4.32
C ASN A 31 12.35 17.16 3.77
N ALA A 32 12.06 18.13 4.65
CA ALA A 32 11.86 19.51 4.24
C ALA A 32 13.13 20.04 3.53
N GLY A 33 12.96 20.45 2.28
CA GLY A 33 14.06 21.01 1.48
C GLY A 33 14.92 20.00 0.71
N GLN A 34 14.67 18.68 0.77
CA GLN A 34 15.32 17.75 -0.15
C GLN A 34 14.76 17.96 -1.57
N LEU A 35 15.67 18.20 -2.50
CA LEU A 35 15.35 18.30 -3.92
C LEU A 35 15.47 16.90 -4.54
N PHE A 36 14.38 16.40 -5.12
CA PHE A 36 14.42 15.30 -6.05
C PHE A 36 14.21 15.85 -7.46
N ASP A 37 15.18 15.67 -8.34
CA ASP A 37 15.14 16.14 -9.74
C ASP A 37 14.78 17.63 -9.90
N GLY A 38 15.31 18.50 -9.01
CA GLY A 38 15.08 19.94 -9.07
C GLY A 38 13.71 20.40 -8.53
N GLN A 39 12.92 19.51 -7.98
CA GLN A 39 11.64 19.87 -7.35
C GLN A 39 11.80 19.95 -5.82
N LYS A 40 11.23 21.01 -5.23
CA LYS A 40 11.16 21.11 -3.77
C LYS A 40 10.27 19.98 -3.26
N SER A 41 10.77 19.17 -2.33
CA SER A 41 9.92 18.26 -1.55
C SER A 41 8.86 19.07 -0.81
N SER A 42 7.67 18.52 -0.64
CA SER A 42 6.69 19.14 0.25
C SER A 42 7.31 19.30 1.64
N PRO A 43 7.27 20.50 2.23
CA PRO A 43 7.81 20.73 3.57
C PRO A 43 7.09 19.89 4.63
N ASP A 44 5.84 19.52 4.36
CA ASP A 44 4.99 18.74 5.25
C ASP A 44 4.54 17.48 4.52
N ARG A 45 5.01 16.33 4.99
CA ARG A 45 4.54 15.05 4.49
C ARG A 45 3.17 14.78 5.08
N THR A 46 2.15 15.34 4.45
CA THR A 46 0.76 15.32 4.93
C THR A 46 -0.16 14.39 4.13
N GLY A 47 0.37 13.73 3.11
CA GLY A 47 -0.40 12.93 2.15
C GLY A 47 -0.68 11.49 2.60
N PHE A 48 -0.90 11.23 3.88
CA PHE A 48 -1.17 9.88 4.40
C PHE A 48 -2.59 9.44 4.08
N TYR A 49 -2.75 8.60 3.08
CA TYR A 49 -4.04 8.04 2.73
C TYR A 49 -4.69 7.28 3.90
N SER A 50 -3.90 6.65 4.78
CA SER A 50 -4.41 5.87 5.90
C SER A 50 -5.19 6.72 6.89
N GLN A 51 -4.68 7.89 7.24
CA GLN A 51 -5.39 8.82 8.13
C GLN A 51 -6.71 9.28 7.54
N TYR A 52 -6.72 9.66 6.26
CA TYR A 52 -7.96 10.08 5.59
C TYR A 52 -8.95 8.93 5.43
N LEU A 53 -8.47 7.72 5.16
CA LEU A 53 -9.33 6.55 5.07
C LEU A 53 -9.95 6.22 6.44
N ALA A 54 -9.17 6.28 7.51
CA ALA A 54 -9.68 6.11 8.87
C ALA A 54 -10.77 7.14 9.20
N GLU A 55 -10.55 8.40 8.84
CA GLU A 55 -11.53 9.47 9.02
C GLU A 55 -12.82 9.21 8.22
N TYR A 56 -12.72 8.88 6.93
CA TYR A 56 -13.89 8.66 6.06
C TYR A 56 -14.71 7.44 6.47
N ALA A 57 -14.05 6.37 6.86
CA ALA A 57 -14.68 5.12 7.25
C ALA A 57 -15.05 5.05 8.73
N GLY A 58 -14.53 5.97 9.56
CA GLY A 58 -14.68 5.92 11.01
C GLY A 58 -13.94 4.74 11.65
N LEU A 59 -12.82 4.28 11.03
CA LEU A 59 -12.01 3.17 11.52
C LEU A 59 -11.11 3.60 12.68
N GLU A 60 -10.84 2.65 13.58
CA GLU A 60 -9.77 2.75 14.58
C GLU A 60 -8.47 2.27 13.93
N GLU A 61 -7.62 3.22 13.50
CA GLU A 61 -6.36 2.93 12.79
C GLU A 61 -5.27 2.45 13.74
N HIS A 62 -4.70 1.27 13.47
CA HIS A 62 -3.46 0.75 14.05
C HIS A 62 -2.43 0.64 12.92
N ASN A 63 -1.54 1.61 12.83
CA ASN A 63 -0.63 1.76 11.71
C ASN A 63 0.72 1.07 11.97
N PHE A 64 0.99 0.02 11.21
CA PHE A 64 2.23 -0.75 11.20
C PHE A 64 3.06 -0.48 9.92
N GLY A 65 2.80 0.62 9.21
CA GLY A 65 3.61 1.07 8.08
C GLY A 65 5.05 1.38 8.51
N LYS A 66 6.02 1.14 7.62
CA LYS A 66 7.43 1.51 7.86
C LYS A 66 8.12 1.93 6.57
N GLY A 67 8.62 3.16 6.58
CA GLY A 67 9.27 3.77 5.43
C GLY A 67 10.49 2.98 4.95
N GLY A 68 10.61 2.79 3.63
CA GLY A 68 11.73 2.07 3.01
C GLY A 68 11.68 0.55 3.15
N LYS A 69 10.62 -0.01 3.73
CA LYS A 69 10.48 -1.46 3.95
C LYS A 69 9.47 -2.07 2.98
N GLY A 70 9.72 -3.31 2.57
CA GLY A 70 8.86 -4.13 1.73
C GLY A 70 8.54 -5.47 2.35
N ILE A 71 8.06 -6.42 1.55
CA ILE A 71 7.62 -7.73 2.05
C ILE A 71 8.75 -8.77 2.19
N VAL A 72 9.85 -8.63 1.43
CA VAL A 72 10.92 -9.63 1.34
C VAL A 72 11.92 -9.49 2.49
N PRO A 73 11.99 -10.45 3.44
CA PRO A 73 12.89 -10.34 4.60
C PRO A 73 14.38 -10.30 4.23
N ALA A 74 14.80 -10.96 3.16
CA ALA A 74 16.19 -10.91 2.68
C ALA A 74 16.67 -9.48 2.40
N LEU A 75 15.76 -8.55 2.01
CA LEU A 75 16.06 -7.14 1.77
C LEU A 75 15.83 -6.25 2.99
N HIS A 76 14.91 -6.61 3.87
CA HIS A 76 14.37 -5.70 4.89
C HIS A 76 14.49 -6.25 6.33
N LYS A 77 14.99 -7.49 6.49
CA LYS A 77 15.21 -8.19 7.76
C LYS A 77 13.93 -8.25 8.62
N GLU A 78 14.09 -8.15 9.94
CA GLU A 78 12.99 -8.15 10.91
C GLU A 78 11.98 -7.00 10.71
N ASP A 79 12.37 -5.97 9.98
CA ASP A 79 11.50 -4.82 9.66
C ASP A 79 10.66 -5.03 8.38
N SER A 80 10.78 -6.18 7.73
CA SER A 80 9.94 -6.49 6.57
C SER A 80 8.45 -6.48 6.94
N ILE A 81 7.59 -6.21 5.96
CA ILE A 81 6.14 -6.32 6.18
C ILE A 81 5.78 -7.74 6.62
N LYS A 82 6.38 -8.76 5.99
CA LYS A 82 6.18 -10.16 6.39
C LYS A 82 6.51 -10.39 7.85
N SER A 83 7.71 -9.98 8.30
CA SER A 83 8.11 -10.17 9.69
C SER A 83 7.14 -9.50 10.67
N ARG A 84 6.67 -8.29 10.36
CA ARG A 84 5.69 -7.57 11.19
C ARG A 84 4.30 -8.22 11.19
N VAL A 85 3.86 -8.75 10.05
CA VAL A 85 2.59 -9.49 9.96
C VAL A 85 2.65 -10.79 10.76
N MET A 86 3.77 -11.53 10.68
CA MET A 86 3.92 -12.81 11.38
C MET A 86 3.93 -12.69 12.91
N THR A 87 4.15 -11.49 13.47
CA THR A 87 4.04 -11.26 14.93
C THR A 87 2.59 -11.17 15.42
N LEU A 88 1.58 -11.13 14.52
CA LEU A 88 0.17 -11.14 14.92
C LEU A 88 -0.26 -12.40 15.69
N ALA A 89 0.40 -13.55 15.46
CA ALA A 89 0.06 -14.82 16.12
C ALA A 89 0.27 -14.78 17.64
N ASP A 90 1.23 -13.99 18.11
CA ASP A 90 1.56 -13.89 19.53
C ASP A 90 0.53 -13.05 20.31
N GLY A 91 -0.38 -12.36 19.64
CA GLY A 91 -1.17 -11.30 20.22
C GLY A 91 -2.68 -11.30 19.97
N LYS A 92 -3.31 -12.37 19.50
CA LYS A 92 -4.77 -12.40 19.30
C LYS A 92 -5.22 -11.19 18.49
N ALA A 93 -4.94 -11.19 17.19
CA ALA A 93 -5.33 -10.10 16.32
C ALA A 93 -6.85 -9.87 16.35
N GLU A 94 -7.27 -8.89 17.14
CA GLU A 94 -8.67 -8.44 17.21
C GLU A 94 -9.00 -7.45 16.08
N ALA A 95 -8.29 -7.49 14.97
CA ALA A 95 -8.58 -6.64 13.83
C ALA A 95 -9.87 -7.08 13.14
N ASP A 96 -10.66 -6.10 12.71
CA ASP A 96 -11.81 -6.32 11.83
C ASP A 96 -11.40 -6.19 10.36
N LEU A 97 -10.38 -5.37 10.10
CA LEU A 97 -9.79 -5.12 8.77
C LEU A 97 -8.27 -5.22 8.88
N ILE A 98 -7.65 -5.95 7.96
CA ILE A 98 -6.20 -5.94 7.77
C ILE A 98 -5.90 -5.57 6.32
N THR A 99 -5.07 -4.56 6.12
CA THR A 99 -4.57 -4.21 4.79
C THR A 99 -3.06 -4.36 4.71
N VAL A 100 -2.58 -4.88 3.58
CA VAL A 100 -1.15 -5.03 3.29
C VAL A 100 -0.84 -4.23 2.02
N GLU A 101 -0.17 -3.09 2.18
CA GLU A 101 0.29 -2.27 1.05
C GLU A 101 1.66 -2.79 0.59
N VAL A 102 1.77 -3.06 -0.71
CA VAL A 102 2.91 -3.76 -1.31
C VAL A 102 3.51 -3.02 -2.51
N ILE A 103 4.65 -3.46 -2.95
CA ILE A 103 5.41 -3.20 -4.19
C ILE A 103 6.52 -2.15 -4.04
N PRO A 104 6.39 -0.91 -3.54
CA PRO A 104 7.39 0.13 -3.88
C PRO A 104 8.83 -0.25 -3.57
N ASN A 105 9.10 -0.95 -2.49
CA ASN A 105 10.45 -1.16 -1.98
C ASN A 105 11.06 -2.53 -2.31
N ASP A 106 10.30 -3.44 -2.90
CA ASP A 106 10.76 -4.79 -3.24
C ASP A 106 11.33 -4.91 -4.66
N ALA A 107 11.50 -3.80 -5.38
CA ALA A 107 11.94 -3.80 -6.79
C ALA A 107 13.32 -4.44 -7.04
N LYS A 108 14.13 -4.66 -5.99
CA LYS A 108 15.41 -5.37 -6.06
C LYS A 108 15.29 -6.87 -5.78
N ALA A 109 14.17 -7.33 -5.26
CA ALA A 109 13.92 -8.75 -5.07
C ALA A 109 13.70 -9.44 -6.41
N GLU A 110 13.87 -10.74 -6.42
CA GLU A 110 13.37 -11.59 -7.48
C GLU A 110 11.84 -11.65 -7.38
N LEU A 111 11.14 -11.57 -8.52
CA LEU A 111 9.68 -11.63 -8.53
C LEU A 111 9.18 -13.02 -8.10
N GLY A 112 9.78 -14.08 -8.65
CA GLY A 112 9.32 -15.45 -8.50
C GLY A 112 8.06 -15.75 -9.34
N GLU A 113 7.66 -17.01 -9.33
CA GLU A 113 6.41 -17.45 -9.94
C GLU A 113 5.21 -17.20 -8.99
N ILE A 114 4.01 -17.02 -9.54
CA ILE A 114 2.81 -16.73 -8.73
C ILE A 114 2.44 -17.84 -7.75
N THR A 115 2.91 -19.06 -7.98
CA THR A 115 2.73 -20.24 -7.12
C THR A 115 3.91 -20.50 -6.19
N ASP A 116 4.90 -19.60 -6.16
CA ASP A 116 6.10 -19.73 -5.36
C ASP A 116 5.81 -19.60 -3.86
N TRP A 117 6.59 -20.30 -3.04
CA TRP A 117 6.56 -20.25 -1.57
C TRP A 117 7.95 -19.96 -0.98
N SER A 118 8.92 -19.57 -1.80
CA SER A 118 10.28 -19.26 -1.35
C SER A 118 10.31 -17.96 -0.55
N ASP A 119 11.15 -17.92 0.48
CA ASP A 119 11.44 -16.71 1.25
C ASP A 119 12.28 -15.68 0.47
N ASP A 120 12.90 -16.11 -0.62
CA ASP A 120 13.79 -15.27 -1.43
C ASP A 120 13.05 -14.44 -2.48
N THR A 121 11.81 -14.83 -2.82
CA THR A 121 11.04 -14.17 -3.88
C THR A 121 9.91 -13.31 -3.35
N PHE A 122 9.52 -12.31 -4.11
CA PHE A 122 8.37 -11.47 -3.78
C PHE A 122 7.07 -12.28 -3.74
N CYS A 123 6.81 -13.09 -4.78
CA CYS A 123 5.59 -13.89 -4.87
C CYS A 123 5.49 -14.90 -3.72
N GLY A 124 6.60 -15.57 -3.38
CA GLY A 124 6.64 -16.51 -2.27
C GLY A 124 6.31 -15.86 -0.94
N ASN A 125 6.87 -14.68 -0.67
CA ASN A 125 6.58 -13.96 0.55
C ASN A 125 5.14 -13.44 0.60
N LEU A 126 4.57 -13.00 -0.51
CA LEU A 126 3.17 -12.57 -0.56
C LEU A 126 2.22 -13.74 -0.30
N ASN A 127 2.46 -14.90 -0.93
CA ASN A 127 1.70 -16.13 -0.68
C ASN A 127 1.71 -16.50 0.80
N GLN A 128 2.87 -16.48 1.43
CA GLN A 128 3.01 -16.81 2.86
C GLN A 128 2.29 -15.80 3.76
N ILE A 129 2.36 -14.49 3.45
CA ILE A 129 1.63 -13.45 4.19
C ILE A 129 0.12 -13.70 4.13
N LEU A 130 -0.41 -13.93 2.93
CA LEU A 130 -1.85 -14.11 2.76
C LEU A 130 -2.35 -15.40 3.42
N ALA A 131 -1.65 -16.52 3.23
CA ALA A 131 -1.99 -17.77 3.90
C ALA A 131 -2.01 -17.60 5.43
N TYR A 132 -0.95 -16.99 5.98
CA TYR A 132 -0.86 -16.74 7.42
C TYR A 132 -2.03 -15.90 7.95
N LEU A 133 -2.38 -14.80 7.27
CA LEU A 133 -3.48 -13.93 7.67
C LEU A 133 -4.82 -14.65 7.64
N LEU A 134 -5.08 -15.44 6.58
CA LEU A 134 -6.31 -16.19 6.42
C LEU A 134 -6.46 -17.33 7.43
N GLU A 135 -5.36 -17.94 7.86
CA GLU A 135 -5.35 -19.03 8.84
C GLU A 135 -5.45 -18.53 10.29
N ASN A 136 -4.89 -17.36 10.58
CA ASN A 136 -4.70 -16.88 11.95
C ASN A 136 -5.60 -15.72 12.37
N THR A 137 -6.44 -15.18 11.46
CA THR A 137 -7.32 -14.08 11.78
C THR A 137 -8.74 -14.29 11.24
N GLN A 138 -9.70 -13.56 11.83
CA GLN A 138 -11.07 -13.44 11.32
C GLN A 138 -11.30 -12.06 10.66
N ALA A 139 -10.23 -11.31 10.43
CA ALA A 139 -10.32 -10.00 9.81
C ALA A 139 -10.66 -10.11 8.32
N PHE A 140 -11.33 -9.10 7.79
CA PHE A 140 -11.37 -8.90 6.35
C PHE A 140 -9.98 -8.48 5.88
N VAL A 141 -9.36 -9.25 4.99
CA VAL A 141 -8.01 -8.98 4.47
C VAL A 141 -8.10 -8.38 3.08
N ALA A 142 -7.33 -7.31 2.81
CA ALA A 142 -7.16 -6.75 1.47
C ALA A 142 -5.71 -6.38 1.20
N VAL A 143 -5.25 -6.55 -0.04
CA VAL A 143 -3.94 -6.07 -0.50
C VAL A 143 -4.11 -4.75 -1.23
N LEU A 144 -3.23 -3.78 -0.93
CA LEU A 144 -3.25 -2.45 -1.52
C LEU A 144 -2.03 -2.23 -2.41
N ILE A 145 -2.26 -1.65 -3.59
CA ILE A 145 -1.21 -1.06 -4.42
C ILE A 145 -1.46 0.44 -4.42
N ALA A 146 -0.68 1.17 -3.62
CA ALA A 146 -0.95 2.59 -3.35
C ALA A 146 -0.34 3.52 -4.39
N THR A 147 0.82 3.18 -4.97
CA THR A 147 1.56 4.07 -5.87
C THR A 147 2.38 3.33 -6.89
N ARG A 148 2.69 4.01 -7.99
CA ARG A 148 3.71 3.62 -8.96
C ARG A 148 4.92 4.51 -8.77
N SER A 149 6.00 4.00 -8.20
CA SER A 149 7.21 4.78 -8.08
C SER A 149 7.85 5.03 -9.45
N ARG A 150 8.32 6.26 -9.62
CA ARG A 150 9.00 6.76 -10.80
C ARG A 150 10.52 6.73 -10.65
N TYR A 151 11.08 5.70 -10.12
CA TYR A 151 12.51 5.70 -9.84
C TYR A 151 13.35 5.60 -11.13
N ASN A 152 13.59 6.74 -11.76
CA ASN A 152 14.74 6.96 -12.65
C ASN A 152 15.09 8.45 -12.72
N PRO A 153 16.10 8.91 -11.96
CA PRO A 153 16.55 10.30 -11.99
C PRO A 153 16.87 10.74 -13.42
N GLY A 154 16.25 11.84 -13.86
CA GLY A 154 16.55 12.49 -15.14
C GLY A 154 15.88 11.90 -16.39
N LYS A 155 14.98 10.93 -16.28
CA LYS A 155 14.20 10.45 -17.44
C LYS A 155 12.70 10.55 -17.18
N ARG A 156 11.99 11.24 -18.08
CA ARG A 156 10.54 11.23 -18.09
C ARG A 156 10.06 9.78 -18.26
N HIS A 157 9.13 9.35 -17.40
CA HIS A 157 8.49 8.05 -17.58
C HIS A 157 7.73 8.00 -18.90
N HIS A 158 8.10 7.04 -19.71
CA HIS A 158 7.30 6.66 -20.86
C HIS A 158 6.46 5.44 -20.46
N PRO A 159 5.14 5.39 -20.76
CA PRO A 159 4.30 4.25 -20.42
C PRO A 159 4.80 2.91 -20.96
N ALA A 160 5.54 2.93 -22.08
CA ALA A 160 6.18 1.75 -22.67
C ALA A 160 7.62 1.49 -22.18
N GLY A 161 8.13 2.27 -21.19
CA GLY A 161 9.48 2.11 -20.67
C GLY A 161 9.66 0.83 -19.86
N GLU A 162 10.90 0.34 -19.81
CA GLU A 162 11.27 -0.91 -19.11
C GLU A 162 10.83 -0.93 -17.64
N ILE A 163 10.98 0.19 -16.94
CA ILE A 163 10.57 0.30 -15.52
C ILE A 163 9.06 0.14 -15.39
N THR A 164 8.27 0.74 -16.27
CA THR A 164 6.82 0.60 -16.27
C THR A 164 6.41 -0.83 -16.53
N GLN A 165 7.01 -1.50 -17.51
CA GLN A 165 6.72 -2.90 -17.82
C GLN A 165 7.12 -3.83 -16.68
N LYS A 166 8.27 -3.57 -16.02
CA LYS A 166 8.66 -4.31 -14.82
C LYS A 166 7.61 -4.15 -13.73
N ARG A 167 7.11 -2.94 -13.50
CA ARG A 167 6.09 -2.65 -12.50
C ARG A 167 4.76 -3.33 -12.79
N LEU A 168 4.31 -3.30 -14.03
CA LEU A 168 3.07 -3.96 -14.43
C LEU A 168 3.13 -5.46 -14.17
N ARG A 169 4.27 -6.12 -14.43
CA ARG A 169 4.44 -7.54 -14.08
C ARG A 169 4.29 -7.82 -12.58
N TRP A 170 4.74 -6.91 -11.74
CA TRP A 170 4.59 -7.03 -10.29
C TRP A 170 3.15 -6.80 -9.86
N GLU A 171 2.48 -5.78 -10.40
CA GLU A 171 1.06 -5.52 -10.16
C GLU A 171 0.21 -6.73 -10.60
N ASP A 172 0.45 -7.26 -11.80
CA ASP A 172 -0.22 -8.47 -12.32
C ASP A 172 0.00 -9.69 -11.42
N ALA A 173 1.21 -9.88 -10.91
CA ALA A 173 1.50 -10.98 -10.00
C ALA A 173 0.73 -10.83 -8.68
N VAL A 174 0.70 -9.63 -8.09
CA VAL A 174 -0.07 -9.35 -6.88
C VAL A 174 -1.56 -9.65 -7.11
N GLU A 175 -2.15 -9.16 -8.19
CA GLU A 175 -3.56 -9.36 -8.50
C GLU A 175 -3.89 -10.86 -8.68
N LYS A 176 -3.01 -11.62 -9.36
CA LYS A 176 -3.17 -13.07 -9.54
C LYS A 176 -3.07 -13.83 -8.22
N ILE A 177 -2.07 -13.52 -7.39
CA ILE A 177 -1.90 -14.14 -6.08
C ILE A 177 -3.11 -13.84 -5.19
N CYS A 178 -3.55 -12.59 -5.12
CA CYS A 178 -4.74 -12.22 -4.38
C CYS A 178 -5.98 -13.01 -4.81
N ARG A 179 -6.16 -13.17 -6.14
CA ARG A 179 -7.25 -13.98 -6.69
C ARG A 179 -7.15 -15.45 -6.29
N MET A 180 -5.93 -16.02 -6.28
CA MET A 180 -5.71 -17.41 -5.84
C MET A 180 -6.10 -17.63 -4.38
N HIS A 181 -5.84 -16.64 -3.53
CA HIS A 181 -6.19 -16.69 -2.10
C HIS A 181 -7.62 -16.22 -1.78
N GLY A 182 -8.39 -15.76 -2.77
CA GLY A 182 -9.71 -15.18 -2.53
C GLY A 182 -9.69 -13.84 -1.79
N VAL A 183 -8.58 -13.12 -1.84
CA VAL A 183 -8.35 -11.83 -1.18
C VAL A 183 -8.49 -10.70 -2.21
N PRO A 184 -9.26 -9.63 -1.92
CA PRO A 184 -9.31 -8.49 -2.82
C PRO A 184 -7.97 -7.78 -2.93
N CYS A 185 -7.61 -7.40 -4.16
CA CYS A 185 -6.53 -6.47 -4.47
C CYS A 185 -7.13 -5.14 -4.91
N TRP A 186 -6.80 -4.05 -4.21
CA TRP A 186 -7.24 -2.70 -4.54
C TRP A 186 -6.09 -1.91 -5.13
N ASN A 187 -6.05 -1.85 -6.45
CA ASN A 187 -4.97 -1.20 -7.20
C ASN A 187 -5.23 0.30 -7.38
N GLY A 188 -5.01 1.07 -6.32
CA GLY A 188 -5.14 2.53 -6.35
C GLY A 188 -4.15 3.20 -7.30
N ALA A 189 -3.00 2.58 -7.56
CA ALA A 189 -2.02 3.09 -8.50
C ALA A 189 -2.53 3.08 -9.96
N ALA A 190 -3.39 2.12 -10.30
CA ALA A 190 -4.02 2.04 -11.62
C ALA A 190 -5.35 2.77 -11.68
N GLU A 191 -6.17 2.66 -10.62
CA GLU A 191 -7.60 3.00 -10.67
C GLU A 191 -7.94 4.35 -10.01
N ALA A 192 -7.12 4.87 -9.07
CA ALA A 192 -7.43 6.12 -8.37
C ALA A 192 -7.16 7.40 -9.20
N ASN A 193 -6.73 7.26 -10.45
CA ASN A 193 -6.46 8.37 -11.39
C ASN A 193 -5.48 9.44 -10.84
N LEU A 194 -4.42 8.98 -10.17
CA LEU A 194 -3.38 9.85 -9.59
C LEU A 194 -2.47 10.52 -10.65
N GLY A 195 -2.73 10.29 -11.93
CA GLY A 195 -2.09 11.00 -13.03
C GLY A 195 -0.60 10.76 -13.22
N PHE A 196 -0.06 9.59 -12.80
CA PHE A 196 1.37 9.26 -12.83
C PHE A 196 2.07 9.49 -14.18
N PHE A 197 1.35 9.49 -15.29
CA PHE A 197 1.87 9.71 -16.63
C PHE A 197 1.33 10.98 -17.31
N ARG A 198 0.57 11.81 -16.58
CA ARG A 198 0.02 13.05 -17.11
C ARG A 198 0.89 14.22 -16.69
N VAL A 199 1.49 14.89 -17.67
CA VAL A 199 2.33 16.08 -17.43
C VAL A 199 1.54 17.13 -16.65
N GLY A 200 2.09 17.57 -15.52
CA GLY A 200 1.51 18.58 -14.64
C GLY A 200 0.51 18.06 -13.60
N LEU A 201 -0.09 16.87 -13.79
CA LEU A 201 -0.95 16.28 -12.77
C LEU A 201 -0.16 15.45 -11.75
N GLU A 202 0.95 14.86 -12.17
CA GLU A 202 1.81 14.13 -11.24
C GLU A 202 2.32 15.01 -10.10
N GLN A 203 2.58 16.29 -10.35
CA GLN A 203 3.04 17.22 -9.32
C GLN A 203 1.94 17.63 -8.35
N LYS A 204 0.68 17.52 -8.77
CA LYS A 204 -0.46 17.78 -7.91
C LYS A 204 -0.67 16.68 -6.88
N TYR A 205 -0.46 15.42 -7.26
CA TYR A 205 -0.78 14.25 -6.44
C TYR A 205 0.43 13.53 -5.88
N VAL A 206 1.62 13.73 -6.49
CA VAL A 206 2.86 13.03 -6.12
C VAL A 206 4.01 14.04 -6.12
N TYR A 207 4.68 14.28 -4.99
CA TYR A 207 5.65 15.37 -4.89
C TYR A 207 7.10 14.99 -5.23
N ASP A 208 7.50 13.75 -4.98
CA ASP A 208 8.88 13.25 -5.20
C ASP A 208 8.92 12.03 -6.12
N GLN A 209 7.95 11.92 -7.00
CA GLN A 209 7.75 10.81 -7.94
C GLN A 209 7.32 9.47 -7.29
N ILE A 210 7.18 9.41 -5.98
CA ILE A 210 6.77 8.22 -5.21
C ILE A 210 5.65 8.56 -4.23
N HIS A 211 5.91 9.56 -3.37
CA HIS A 211 5.05 9.86 -2.25
C HIS A 211 3.95 10.84 -2.64
N LEU A 212 2.79 10.63 -2.06
CA LEU A 212 1.62 11.44 -2.32
C LEU A 212 1.73 12.81 -1.65
N THR A 213 1.20 13.84 -2.31
CA THR A 213 0.82 15.09 -1.67
C THR A 213 -0.39 14.85 -0.78
N GLU A 214 -0.80 15.84 0.00
CA GLU A 214 -2.05 15.79 0.75
C GLU A 214 -3.25 15.51 -0.15
N GLU A 215 -3.33 16.18 -1.31
CA GLU A 215 -4.41 15.97 -2.26
C GLU A 215 -4.38 14.55 -2.87
N GLY A 216 -3.19 14.04 -3.19
CA GLY A 216 -2.99 12.65 -3.64
C GLY A 216 -3.43 11.64 -2.59
N GLY A 217 -3.10 11.88 -1.32
CA GLY A 217 -3.52 11.04 -0.20
C GLY A 217 -5.04 11.01 -0.05
N ARG A 218 -5.71 12.16 -0.16
CA ARG A 218 -7.18 12.25 -0.13
C ARG A 218 -7.85 11.52 -1.30
N VAL A 219 -7.29 11.63 -2.50
CA VAL A 219 -7.80 10.93 -3.70
C VAL A 219 -7.68 9.42 -3.50
N LEU A 220 -6.53 8.95 -3.06
CA LEU A 220 -6.30 7.52 -2.81
C LEU A 220 -7.20 6.98 -1.68
N ALA A 221 -7.36 7.75 -0.61
CA ALA A 221 -8.26 7.38 0.49
C ALA A 221 -9.72 7.28 0.04
N LYS A 222 -10.20 8.20 -0.79
CA LYS A 222 -11.54 8.14 -1.36
C LYS A 222 -11.75 6.90 -2.25
N TYR A 223 -10.73 6.54 -3.03
CA TYR A 223 -10.77 5.33 -3.82
C TYR A 223 -10.91 4.08 -2.92
N PHE A 224 -10.07 3.94 -1.89
CA PHE A 224 -10.15 2.80 -0.97
C PHE A 224 -11.44 2.83 -0.15
N TRP A 225 -11.91 4.01 0.25
CA TRP A 225 -13.21 4.16 0.89
C TRP A 225 -14.34 3.63 0.00
N GLY A 226 -14.35 3.95 -1.30
CA GLY A 226 -15.30 3.39 -2.25
C GLY A 226 -15.28 1.87 -2.31
N LYS A 227 -14.09 1.25 -2.23
CA LYS A 227 -13.94 -0.21 -2.16
C LYS A 227 -14.50 -0.78 -0.84
N LEU A 228 -14.20 -0.15 0.29
CA LEU A 228 -14.72 -0.57 1.61
C LEU A 228 -16.24 -0.51 1.69
N GLN A 229 -16.89 0.42 1.00
CA GLN A 229 -18.35 0.51 0.96
C GLN A 229 -19.01 -0.69 0.27
N THR A 230 -18.27 -1.45 -0.53
CA THR A 230 -18.78 -2.61 -1.26
C THR A 230 -18.59 -3.94 -0.53
N VAL A 231 -17.92 -3.94 0.61
CA VAL A 231 -17.59 -5.13 1.40
C VAL A 231 -17.98 -4.95 2.86
N TYR A 232 -18.12 -6.05 3.57
CA TYR A 232 -18.55 -6.06 4.97
C TYR A 232 -17.50 -6.70 5.86
N PRO A 233 -17.40 -6.27 7.16
CA PRO A 233 -16.63 -7.01 8.15
C PRO A 233 -17.12 -8.47 8.21
N LEU A 234 -16.21 -9.40 8.47
CA LEU A 234 -16.56 -10.82 8.61
C LEU A 234 -17.14 -11.16 9.99
N ARG A 235 -17.09 -10.20 10.95
CA ARG A 235 -17.61 -10.33 12.31
C ARG A 235 -18.09 -8.98 12.86
#